data_9c2bdc453abf0d3d50f5ae74316b380a
#
_entry.id   9c2bdc453abf0d3d50f5ae74316b380a
#
_cell.length_a   1.000
_cell.length_b   1.000
_cell.length_c   1.000
_cell.angle_alpha   90.00
_cell.angle_beta   90.00
_cell.angle_gamma   90.00
#
_symmetry.space_group_name_H-M   'P 1'
#
loop_
_entity.id
_entity.type
_entity.pdbx_description
1 polymer ?
#
loop_
_entity_poly.entity_id
_entity_poly.type
_entity_poly.pdbx_seq_one_letter_code
_entity_poly.pdbx_strand_id
1 'polypeptide(L)'
;MDTYEFVNKIKNNEIDIVEHTHKVIEECKKINKEYNYLNVISEELALEQAKNIKKSIKNKENIKNKKLLGVAVSVKDSICVKNVESAAGSRILKGYKPLFDATVIKKAKEQGAIIIGKTSQDEFGFGGFSVNVGLSFKIPKNPFDKQRSCGGSSGGTAGITQKASFPHIALGESTGGSIAEPSSFCGVFGLCPTYGRVSRYGLIDYANSLDKIGPMGKSLQEVALLQETISGFDQNESTTINKPADNYTDFTNKKIKNVKIGIIKEAFENIDNKVNKKTLEGIKKLEEAGVKTEEVSLKMPIKYGLATYYMLATSEASTNLAKYCGM
;
A
#
# COMPACT_ATOMS: atom_id res chain seq x y z
N MET A 1 9.31 -14.69 11.11
CA MET A 1 10.18 -14.91 9.94
C MET A 1 10.06 -13.66 9.09
N ASP A 2 11.16 -13.03 8.75
CA ASP A 2 11.14 -11.87 7.87
C ASP A 2 10.96 -12.28 6.38
N THR A 3 10.66 -11.30 5.53
CA THR A 3 10.36 -11.52 4.12
C THR A 3 11.56 -12.09 3.33
N TYR A 4 12.79 -11.67 3.65
CA TYR A 4 13.99 -12.17 2.95
C TYR A 4 14.29 -13.62 3.31
N GLU A 5 14.22 -13.96 4.60
CA GLU A 5 14.38 -15.33 5.08
C GLU A 5 13.33 -16.24 4.44
N PHE A 6 12.07 -15.79 4.37
CA PHE A 6 10.98 -16.52 3.75
C PHE A 6 11.25 -16.79 2.26
N VAL A 7 11.61 -15.75 1.49
CA VAL A 7 11.92 -15.88 0.06
C VAL A 7 13.06 -16.88 -0.17
N ASN A 8 14.11 -16.86 0.67
CA ASN A 8 15.21 -17.80 0.58
C ASN A 8 14.77 -19.23 0.89
N LYS A 9 13.95 -19.46 1.91
CA LYS A 9 13.39 -20.78 2.21
C LYS A 9 12.53 -21.32 1.08
N ILE A 10 11.75 -20.47 0.41
CA ILE A 10 11.00 -20.88 -0.78
C ILE A 10 11.94 -21.26 -1.93
N LYS A 11 12.98 -20.45 -2.20
CA LYS A 11 13.99 -20.74 -3.25
C LYS A 11 14.70 -22.08 -3.02
N ASN A 12 14.96 -22.41 -1.77
CA ASN A 12 15.61 -23.65 -1.35
C ASN A 12 14.63 -24.85 -1.25
N ASN A 13 13.33 -24.65 -1.52
CA ASN A 13 12.28 -25.64 -1.37
C ASN A 13 12.13 -26.20 0.07
N GLU A 14 12.43 -25.36 1.07
CA GLU A 14 12.29 -25.69 2.49
C GLU A 14 10.84 -25.47 2.99
N ILE A 15 10.04 -24.71 2.25
CA ILE A 15 8.62 -24.44 2.53
C ILE A 15 7.80 -24.87 1.31
N ASP A 16 6.77 -25.70 1.51
CA ASP A 16 5.76 -25.96 0.48
C ASP A 16 4.88 -24.73 0.28
N ILE A 17 5.10 -24.03 -0.83
CA ILE A 17 4.42 -22.76 -1.10
C ILE A 17 2.91 -22.93 -1.28
N VAL A 18 2.45 -24.08 -1.76
CA VAL A 18 1.00 -24.34 -1.94
C VAL A 18 0.33 -24.52 -0.58
N GLU A 19 0.94 -25.35 0.29
CA GLU A 19 0.44 -25.52 1.67
C GLU A 19 0.50 -24.20 2.47
N HIS A 20 1.60 -23.46 2.31
CA HIS A 20 1.74 -22.13 2.94
C HIS A 20 0.62 -21.19 2.47
N THR A 21 0.34 -21.15 1.15
CA THR A 21 -0.70 -20.27 0.60
C THR A 21 -2.09 -20.66 1.12
N HIS A 22 -2.40 -21.95 1.28
CA HIS A 22 -3.64 -22.36 1.94
C HIS A 22 -3.76 -21.81 3.37
N LYS A 23 -2.67 -21.91 4.18
CA LYS A 23 -2.65 -21.36 5.55
C LYS A 23 -2.85 -19.85 5.55
N VAL A 24 -2.22 -19.13 4.62
CA VAL A 24 -2.40 -17.68 4.42
C VAL A 24 -3.86 -17.33 4.14
N ILE A 25 -4.50 -18.02 3.21
CA ILE A 25 -5.91 -17.78 2.86
C ILE A 25 -6.83 -18.04 4.05
N GLU A 26 -6.63 -19.13 4.78
CA GLU A 26 -7.44 -19.44 5.98
C GLU A 26 -7.24 -18.38 7.07
N GLU A 27 -6.02 -17.88 7.27
CA GLU A 27 -5.78 -16.79 8.21
C GLU A 27 -6.45 -15.49 7.72
N CYS A 28 -6.39 -15.16 6.43
CA CYS A 28 -7.10 -14.03 5.85
C CYS A 28 -8.62 -14.12 6.10
N LYS A 29 -9.23 -15.29 5.92
CA LYS A 29 -10.66 -15.50 6.21
C LYS A 29 -10.99 -15.23 7.69
N LYS A 30 -10.15 -15.70 8.62
CA LYS A 30 -10.31 -15.47 10.06
C LYS A 30 -10.20 -14.00 10.41
N ILE A 31 -9.13 -13.34 9.95
CA ILE A 31 -8.90 -11.90 10.16
C ILE A 31 -10.07 -11.10 9.59
N ASN A 32 -10.52 -11.44 8.37
CA ASN A 32 -11.56 -10.68 7.69
C ASN A 32 -12.92 -10.80 8.37
N LYS A 33 -13.25 -11.97 8.93
CA LYS A 33 -14.46 -12.18 9.73
C LYS A 33 -14.52 -11.23 10.95
N GLU A 34 -13.38 -10.90 11.52
CA GLU A 34 -13.29 -10.08 12.73
C GLU A 34 -13.14 -8.60 12.43
N TYR A 35 -12.34 -8.24 11.39
CA TYR A 35 -11.87 -6.87 11.15
C TYR A 35 -12.36 -6.22 9.85
N ASN A 36 -12.91 -6.96 8.89
CA ASN A 36 -13.43 -6.47 7.60
C ASN A 36 -12.37 -5.81 6.69
N TYR A 37 -11.15 -6.33 6.64
CA TYR A 37 -10.08 -5.72 5.86
C TYR A 37 -10.11 -6.02 4.36
N LEU A 38 -10.76 -7.11 3.96
CA LEU A 38 -10.78 -7.58 2.58
C LEU A 38 -12.19 -7.56 2.00
N ASN A 39 -12.38 -6.85 0.89
CA ASN A 39 -13.60 -6.91 0.10
C ASN A 39 -13.68 -8.23 -0.69
N VAL A 40 -12.52 -8.69 -1.19
CA VAL A 40 -12.37 -9.94 -1.94
C VAL A 40 -11.14 -10.69 -1.44
N ILE A 41 -11.27 -11.98 -1.19
CA ILE A 41 -10.14 -12.90 -1.03
C ILE A 41 -9.97 -13.63 -2.35
N SER A 42 -8.82 -13.47 -3.02
CA SER A 42 -8.54 -14.05 -4.35
C SER A 42 -7.94 -15.46 -4.24
N GLU A 43 -8.64 -16.36 -3.57
CA GLU A 43 -8.18 -17.72 -3.24
C GLU A 43 -7.73 -18.51 -4.47
N GLU A 44 -8.57 -18.55 -5.52
CA GLU A 44 -8.27 -19.29 -6.76
C GLU A 44 -6.98 -18.77 -7.41
N LEU A 45 -6.87 -17.45 -7.57
CA LEU A 45 -5.68 -16.82 -8.14
C LEU A 45 -4.43 -17.08 -7.28
N ALA A 46 -4.53 -16.95 -5.96
CA ALA A 46 -3.41 -17.16 -5.05
C ALA A 46 -2.89 -18.61 -5.12
N LEU A 47 -3.80 -19.60 -5.15
CA LEU A 47 -3.44 -21.00 -5.26
C LEU A 47 -2.88 -21.37 -6.64
N GLU A 48 -3.41 -20.78 -7.72
CA GLU A 48 -2.85 -20.92 -9.06
C GLU A 48 -1.41 -20.39 -9.12
N GLN A 49 -1.16 -19.18 -8.58
CA GLN A 49 0.18 -18.59 -8.51
C GLN A 49 1.13 -19.45 -7.69
N ALA A 50 0.68 -19.99 -6.54
CA ALA A 50 1.49 -20.88 -5.71
C ALA A 50 1.86 -22.17 -6.44
N LYS A 51 0.91 -22.79 -7.18
CA LYS A 51 1.16 -23.98 -8.01
C LYS A 51 2.19 -23.67 -9.12
N ASN A 52 2.09 -22.51 -9.76
CA ASN A 52 3.03 -22.08 -10.79
C ASN A 52 4.44 -21.88 -10.22
N ILE A 53 4.57 -21.25 -9.05
CA ILE A 53 5.85 -21.10 -8.33
C ILE A 53 6.44 -22.49 -8.01
N LYS A 54 5.64 -23.40 -7.44
CA LYS A 54 6.08 -24.77 -7.13
C LYS A 54 6.59 -25.51 -8.38
N LYS A 55 5.91 -25.35 -9.52
CA LYS A 55 6.35 -25.89 -10.80
C LYS A 55 7.68 -25.28 -11.27
N SER A 56 7.83 -23.97 -11.19
CA SER A 56 9.07 -23.28 -11.56
C SER A 56 10.27 -23.71 -10.71
N ILE A 57 10.07 -23.91 -9.39
CA ILE A 57 11.10 -24.45 -8.49
C ILE A 57 11.50 -25.86 -8.94
N LYS A 58 10.53 -26.74 -9.16
CA LYS A 58 10.77 -28.13 -9.61
C LYS A 58 11.52 -28.20 -10.94
N ASN A 59 11.18 -27.32 -11.87
CA ASN A 59 11.79 -27.26 -13.21
C ASN A 59 13.14 -26.50 -13.21
N LYS A 60 13.63 -26.05 -12.06
CA LYS A 60 14.85 -25.24 -11.94
C LYS A 60 14.84 -23.98 -12.83
N GLU A 61 13.66 -23.40 -13.07
CA GLU A 61 13.51 -22.15 -13.80
C GLU A 61 14.22 -21.01 -13.07
N ASN A 62 14.45 -19.88 -13.76
CA ASN A 62 15.18 -18.74 -13.18
C ASN A 62 14.35 -18.04 -12.09
N ILE A 63 14.35 -18.61 -10.88
CA ILE A 63 13.72 -18.03 -9.68
C ILE A 63 14.71 -17.27 -8.80
N LYS A 64 16.02 -17.37 -9.08
CA LYS A 64 17.09 -16.78 -8.21
C LYS A 64 16.89 -15.28 -8.02
N ASN A 65 16.52 -14.57 -9.09
CA ASN A 65 16.36 -13.12 -9.10
C ASN A 65 14.97 -12.63 -8.67
N LYS A 66 14.05 -13.55 -8.32
CA LYS A 66 12.73 -13.17 -7.83
C LYS A 66 12.80 -12.64 -6.41
N LYS A 67 12.42 -11.36 -6.22
CA LYS A 67 12.54 -10.68 -4.94
C LYS A 67 11.35 -10.92 -4.01
N LEU A 68 10.17 -11.23 -4.57
CA LEU A 68 8.92 -11.44 -3.84
C LEU A 68 8.40 -12.88 -3.96
N LEU A 69 9.28 -13.86 -4.21
CA LEU A 69 8.87 -15.24 -4.48
C LEU A 69 8.06 -15.83 -3.32
N GLY A 70 6.77 -16.05 -3.58
CA GLY A 70 5.82 -16.58 -2.60
C GLY A 70 5.29 -15.58 -1.57
N VAL A 71 5.77 -14.33 -1.56
CA VAL A 71 5.30 -13.30 -0.62
C VAL A 71 3.85 -12.94 -0.92
N ALA A 72 3.01 -12.96 0.12
CA ALA A 72 1.61 -12.58 0.02
C ALA A 72 1.48 -11.05 -0.16
N VAL A 73 0.71 -10.62 -1.16
CA VAL A 73 0.44 -9.21 -1.44
C VAL A 73 -1.05 -8.95 -1.44
N SER A 74 -1.52 -8.07 -0.55
CA SER A 74 -2.88 -7.52 -0.61
C SER A 74 -2.88 -6.19 -1.36
N VAL A 75 -4.00 -5.88 -2.01
CA VAL A 75 -4.08 -4.78 -2.98
C VAL A 75 -5.29 -3.93 -2.71
N LYS A 76 -5.13 -2.61 -2.58
CA LYS A 76 -6.24 -1.67 -2.42
C LYS A 76 -7.27 -1.88 -3.55
N ASP A 77 -8.56 -1.81 -3.21
CA ASP A 77 -9.64 -2.19 -4.12
C ASP A 77 -9.72 -1.33 -5.40
N SER A 78 -9.15 -0.15 -5.39
CA SER A 78 -9.01 0.72 -6.57
C SER A 78 -7.92 0.28 -7.57
N ILE A 79 -7.03 -0.65 -7.23
CA ILE A 79 -5.96 -1.11 -8.11
C ILE A 79 -6.40 -2.37 -8.84
N CYS A 80 -6.48 -2.34 -10.16
CA CYS A 80 -6.97 -3.43 -11.00
C CYS A 80 -6.09 -4.69 -10.93
N VAL A 81 -6.74 -5.83 -10.66
CA VAL A 81 -6.13 -7.16 -10.74
C VAL A 81 -6.94 -7.98 -11.74
N LYS A 82 -6.29 -8.51 -12.76
CA LYS A 82 -6.94 -9.29 -13.83
C LYS A 82 -7.81 -10.41 -13.25
N ASN A 83 -9.06 -10.48 -13.69
CA ASN A 83 -10.07 -11.48 -13.31
C ASN A 83 -10.47 -11.47 -11.82
N VAL A 84 -9.99 -10.49 -11.00
CA VAL A 84 -10.40 -10.31 -9.62
C VAL A 84 -11.28 -9.07 -9.52
N GLU A 85 -12.44 -9.17 -8.86
CA GLU A 85 -13.32 -8.02 -8.67
C GLU A 85 -12.55 -6.84 -8.09
N SER A 86 -12.68 -5.68 -8.73
CA SER A 86 -11.99 -4.43 -8.39
C SER A 86 -13.02 -3.31 -8.40
N ALA A 87 -13.70 -3.14 -7.28
CA ALA A 87 -14.86 -2.26 -7.17
C ALA A 87 -14.58 -0.86 -6.63
N ALA A 88 -13.30 -0.56 -6.27
CA ALA A 88 -12.92 0.69 -5.59
C ALA A 88 -13.80 1.02 -4.37
N GLY A 89 -14.26 0.00 -3.65
CA GLY A 89 -15.17 0.16 -2.51
C GLY A 89 -16.56 0.67 -2.88
N SER A 90 -16.98 0.63 -4.16
CA SER A 90 -18.23 1.15 -4.64
C SER A 90 -19.16 0.06 -5.18
N ARG A 91 -20.45 0.20 -4.87
CA ARG A 91 -21.50 -0.64 -5.45
C ARG A 91 -21.65 -0.43 -6.96
N ILE A 92 -21.28 0.73 -7.49
CA ILE A 92 -21.35 1.06 -8.92
C ILE A 92 -20.49 0.08 -9.73
N LEU A 93 -19.30 -0.29 -9.22
CA LEU A 93 -18.37 -1.20 -9.86
C LEU A 93 -18.47 -2.65 -9.33
N LYS A 94 -19.48 -2.98 -8.54
CA LYS A 94 -19.65 -4.34 -8.03
C LYS A 94 -19.76 -5.34 -9.18
N GLY A 95 -18.95 -6.40 -9.12
CA GLY A 95 -18.86 -7.43 -10.17
C GLY A 95 -17.89 -7.08 -11.31
N TYR A 96 -17.30 -5.88 -11.34
CA TYR A 96 -16.31 -5.54 -12.34
C TYR A 96 -15.02 -6.32 -12.14
N LYS A 97 -14.67 -7.14 -13.12
CA LYS A 97 -13.41 -7.90 -13.17
C LYS A 97 -12.56 -7.38 -14.33
N PRO A 98 -11.45 -6.67 -14.05
CA PRO A 98 -10.57 -6.15 -15.09
C PRO A 98 -10.01 -7.26 -15.98
N LEU A 99 -9.85 -6.97 -17.29
CA LEU A 99 -9.24 -7.89 -18.26
C LEU A 99 -7.70 -7.83 -18.25
N PHE A 100 -7.13 -6.95 -17.45
CA PHE A 100 -5.68 -6.72 -17.35
C PHE A 100 -5.26 -6.43 -15.90
N ASP A 101 -3.99 -6.62 -15.63
CA ASP A 101 -3.37 -6.21 -14.37
C ASP A 101 -2.89 -4.75 -14.45
N ALA A 102 -3.05 -3.99 -13.39
CA ALA A 102 -2.31 -2.74 -13.22
C ALA A 102 -0.80 -3.00 -13.32
N THR A 103 -0.03 -2.03 -13.83
CA THR A 103 1.43 -2.20 -13.99
C THR A 103 2.13 -2.63 -12.71
N VAL A 104 1.73 -2.08 -11.55
CA VAL A 104 2.28 -2.47 -10.25
C VAL A 104 2.02 -3.94 -9.90
N ILE A 105 0.85 -4.46 -10.30
CA ILE A 105 0.48 -5.87 -10.11
C ILE A 105 1.29 -6.77 -11.03
N LYS A 106 1.42 -6.39 -12.30
CA LYS A 106 2.25 -7.11 -13.26
C LYS A 106 3.69 -7.23 -12.74
N LYS A 107 4.30 -6.11 -12.34
CA LYS A 107 5.66 -6.09 -11.79
C LYS A 107 5.80 -6.95 -10.53
N ALA A 108 4.83 -6.89 -9.60
CA ALA A 108 4.85 -7.73 -8.39
C ALA A 108 4.76 -9.22 -8.73
N LYS A 109 3.84 -9.62 -9.63
CA LYS A 109 3.71 -11.00 -10.12
C LYS A 109 4.98 -11.49 -10.82
N GLU A 110 5.61 -10.65 -11.64
CA GLU A 110 6.90 -10.93 -12.28
C GLU A 110 8.01 -11.22 -11.27
N GLN A 111 7.95 -10.62 -10.08
CA GLN A 111 8.86 -10.90 -8.96
C GLN A 111 8.41 -12.07 -8.09
N GLY A 112 7.33 -12.77 -8.47
CA GLY A 112 6.84 -13.97 -7.80
C GLY A 112 5.91 -13.72 -6.62
N ALA A 113 5.33 -12.53 -6.49
CA ALA A 113 4.32 -12.23 -5.48
C ALA A 113 3.03 -13.05 -5.69
N ILE A 114 2.38 -13.40 -4.59
CA ILE A 114 1.07 -14.05 -4.58
C ILE A 114 0.01 -13.03 -4.16
N ILE A 115 -0.93 -12.72 -5.06
CA ILE A 115 -2.01 -11.76 -4.79
C ILE A 115 -3.11 -12.45 -3.99
N ILE A 116 -3.33 -12.02 -2.74
CA ILE A 116 -4.24 -12.68 -1.79
C ILE A 116 -5.62 -12.04 -1.69
N GLY A 117 -5.81 -10.83 -2.21
CA GLY A 117 -7.12 -10.18 -2.20
C GLY A 117 -7.11 -8.68 -2.38
N LYS A 118 -8.32 -8.12 -2.42
CA LYS A 118 -8.61 -6.69 -2.55
C LYS A 118 -9.05 -6.13 -1.21
N THR A 119 -8.39 -5.05 -0.78
CA THR A 119 -8.61 -4.50 0.57
C THR A 119 -9.70 -3.43 0.60
N SER A 120 -10.44 -3.39 1.70
CA SER A 120 -11.46 -2.38 1.98
C SER A 120 -10.86 -0.96 1.97
N GLN A 121 -11.63 -0.01 1.47
CA GLN A 121 -11.27 1.40 1.35
C GLN A 121 -12.50 2.30 1.46
N ASP A 122 -12.30 3.60 1.66
CA ASP A 122 -13.35 4.58 1.40
C ASP A 122 -13.75 4.55 -0.08
N GLU A 123 -15.05 4.71 -0.38
CA GLU A 123 -15.59 4.62 -1.73
C GLU A 123 -14.88 5.57 -2.69
N PHE A 124 -14.33 5.03 -3.80
CA PHE A 124 -13.48 5.73 -4.77
C PHE A 124 -12.31 6.52 -4.18
N GLY A 125 -11.89 6.22 -2.94
CA GLY A 125 -10.83 6.97 -2.26
C GLY A 125 -11.32 8.25 -1.54
N PHE A 126 -12.61 8.56 -1.55
CA PHE A 126 -13.21 9.74 -0.92
C PHE A 126 -13.37 9.56 0.59
N GLY A 127 -12.32 9.75 1.33
CA GLY A 127 -12.33 9.71 2.78
C GLY A 127 -10.95 9.62 3.39
N GLY A 128 -10.86 9.96 4.67
CA GLY A 128 -9.62 9.89 5.45
C GLY A 128 -9.70 8.90 6.62
N PHE A 129 -10.85 8.23 6.83
CA PHE A 129 -11.04 7.41 8.02
C PHE A 129 -11.52 5.98 7.74
N SER A 130 -11.65 5.58 6.46
CA SER A 130 -12.23 4.31 6.04
C SER A 130 -13.61 4.02 6.64
N VAL A 131 -14.40 5.07 6.83
CA VAL A 131 -15.79 5.01 7.29
C VAL A 131 -16.80 5.38 6.19
N ASN A 132 -16.32 6.00 5.11
CA ASN A 132 -17.11 6.31 3.91
C ASN A 132 -17.06 5.12 2.93
N VAL A 133 -17.36 3.93 3.42
CA VAL A 133 -17.43 2.74 2.57
C VAL A 133 -18.75 2.72 1.81
N GLY A 134 -18.71 2.29 0.54
CA GLY A 134 -19.90 2.19 -0.29
C GLY A 134 -20.92 1.18 0.24
N LEU A 135 -22.15 1.29 -0.24
CA LEU A 135 -23.24 0.39 0.14
C LEU A 135 -22.85 -1.07 -0.12
N SER A 136 -23.10 -1.95 0.85
CA SER A 136 -22.74 -3.38 0.89
C SER A 136 -21.29 -3.68 1.26
N PHE A 137 -20.44 -2.69 1.44
CA PHE A 137 -19.10 -2.87 1.99
C PHE A 137 -19.07 -2.66 3.51
N LYS A 138 -18.06 -3.16 4.16
CA LYS A 138 -17.97 -3.10 5.63
C LYS A 138 -16.82 -2.21 6.06
N ILE A 139 -17.05 -1.41 7.11
CA ILE A 139 -16.04 -0.56 7.74
C ILE A 139 -14.95 -1.45 8.33
N PRO A 140 -13.67 -1.25 7.95
CA PRO A 140 -12.55 -1.95 8.55
C PRO A 140 -12.31 -1.44 9.99
N LYS A 141 -12.02 -2.35 10.91
CA LYS A 141 -11.82 -2.05 12.33
C LYS A 141 -10.34 -1.89 12.64
N ASN A 142 -10.00 -0.88 13.45
CA ASN A 142 -8.61 -0.66 13.83
C ASN A 142 -8.00 -1.91 14.53
N PRO A 143 -6.76 -2.29 14.20
CA PRO A 143 -6.13 -3.50 14.73
C PRO A 143 -5.85 -3.47 16.23
N PHE A 144 -5.80 -2.30 16.86
CA PHE A 144 -5.54 -2.11 18.28
C PHE A 144 -6.82 -1.87 19.10
N ASP A 145 -7.80 -1.18 18.51
CA ASP A 145 -9.08 -0.87 19.13
C ASP A 145 -10.19 -0.87 18.08
N LYS A 146 -11.04 -1.88 18.12
CA LYS A 146 -12.11 -2.08 17.12
C LYS A 146 -13.16 -0.96 17.08
N GLN A 147 -13.19 -0.08 18.08
CA GLN A 147 -14.09 1.09 18.11
C GLN A 147 -13.48 2.33 17.44
N ARG A 148 -12.22 2.22 17.01
CA ARG A 148 -11.50 3.31 16.34
C ARG A 148 -11.36 3.07 14.83
N SER A 149 -11.14 4.16 14.11
CA SER A 149 -10.84 4.14 12.68
C SER A 149 -9.48 3.52 12.37
N CYS A 150 -9.37 2.90 11.18
CA CYS A 150 -8.10 2.49 10.61
C CYS A 150 -7.32 3.64 9.96
N GLY A 151 -7.90 4.85 9.88
CA GLY A 151 -7.45 5.84 8.93
C GLY A 151 -7.84 5.45 7.50
N GLY A 152 -7.73 6.38 6.55
CA GLY A 152 -8.19 6.16 5.18
C GLY A 152 -7.42 6.99 4.15
N SER A 153 -7.73 6.70 2.92
CA SER A 153 -8.72 5.74 2.39
C SER A 153 -8.22 4.29 2.29
N SER A 154 -6.95 3.96 2.59
CA SER A 154 -6.38 2.60 2.53
C SER A 154 -6.43 1.86 3.88
N GLY A 155 -7.52 2.02 4.67
CA GLY A 155 -7.61 1.45 6.02
C GLY A 155 -7.58 -0.08 6.07
N GLY A 156 -8.26 -0.75 5.15
CA GLY A 156 -8.18 -2.21 5.03
C GLY A 156 -6.77 -2.70 4.69
N THR A 157 -6.04 -1.95 3.85
CA THR A 157 -4.65 -2.24 3.47
C THR A 157 -3.71 -2.19 4.69
N ALA A 158 -3.80 -1.13 5.48
CA ALA A 158 -3.00 -0.98 6.70
C ALA A 158 -3.38 -2.02 7.77
N GLY A 159 -4.69 -2.24 7.95
CA GLY A 159 -5.22 -3.16 8.94
C GLY A 159 -4.78 -4.62 8.71
N ILE A 160 -4.92 -5.13 7.48
CA ILE A 160 -4.45 -6.50 7.16
C ILE A 160 -2.94 -6.59 7.29
N THR A 161 -2.18 -5.57 6.87
CA THR A 161 -0.73 -5.54 7.03
C THR A 161 -0.34 -5.68 8.49
N GLN A 162 -1.01 -4.98 9.41
CA GLN A 162 -0.70 -5.09 10.84
C GLN A 162 -1.07 -6.46 11.41
N LYS A 163 -2.20 -7.04 11.00
CA LYS A 163 -2.71 -8.29 11.60
C LYS A 163 -2.11 -9.56 11.02
N ALA A 164 -1.67 -9.58 9.77
CA ALA A 164 -1.08 -10.77 9.15
C ALA A 164 0.09 -11.33 9.97
N SER A 165 0.08 -12.63 10.31
CA SER A 165 1.19 -13.30 10.98
C SER A 165 2.19 -13.94 10.01
N PHE A 166 1.90 -13.90 8.72
CA PHE A 166 2.70 -14.43 7.62
C PHE A 166 3.45 -13.30 6.89
N PRO A 167 4.51 -13.60 6.11
CA PRO A 167 5.21 -12.62 5.27
C PRO A 167 4.26 -11.95 4.29
N HIS A 168 4.04 -10.65 4.49
CA HIS A 168 3.00 -9.89 3.81
C HIS A 168 3.41 -8.45 3.58
N ILE A 169 3.17 -7.97 2.36
CA ILE A 169 3.33 -6.57 1.97
C ILE A 169 2.04 -6.14 1.27
N ALA A 170 1.73 -4.86 1.26
CA ALA A 170 0.49 -4.38 0.65
C ALA A 170 0.69 -3.19 -0.28
N LEU A 171 -0.20 -3.07 -1.26
CA LEU A 171 -0.30 -1.91 -2.16
C LEU A 171 -1.47 -1.02 -1.75
N GLY A 172 -1.13 0.19 -1.30
CA GLY A 172 -2.07 1.28 -1.06
C GLY A 172 -2.08 2.29 -2.20
N GLU A 173 -3.00 3.24 -2.12
CA GLU A 173 -3.04 4.40 -3.01
C GLU A 173 -3.32 5.64 -2.17
N SER A 174 -2.75 6.79 -2.56
CA SER A 174 -2.88 8.05 -1.84
C SER A 174 -3.01 9.23 -2.79
N THR A 175 -4.06 10.00 -2.60
CA THR A 175 -4.29 11.32 -3.21
C THR A 175 -3.85 12.44 -2.25
N GLY A 176 -4.35 12.45 -1.02
CA GLY A 176 -4.04 13.41 0.03
C GLY A 176 -3.14 12.87 1.14
N GLY A 177 -3.58 11.81 1.81
CA GLY A 177 -2.89 11.18 2.96
C GLY A 177 -3.14 9.69 3.07
N SER A 178 -3.82 9.09 2.08
CA SER A 178 -4.44 7.77 2.17
C SER A 178 -3.47 6.56 2.24
N ILE A 179 -2.17 6.79 2.29
CA ILE A 179 -1.14 5.81 2.70
C ILE A 179 -0.61 6.18 4.10
N ALA A 180 -0.21 7.44 4.30
CA ALA A 180 0.44 7.88 5.51
C ALA A 180 -0.50 7.81 6.73
N GLU A 181 -1.73 8.28 6.58
CA GLU A 181 -2.72 8.29 7.65
C GLU A 181 -3.07 6.88 8.15
N PRO A 182 -3.54 5.94 7.29
CA PRO A 182 -3.84 4.59 7.75
C PRO A 182 -2.61 3.83 8.25
N SER A 183 -1.42 4.11 7.71
CA SER A 183 -0.18 3.54 8.25
C SER A 183 0.07 3.98 9.69
N SER A 184 -0.12 5.27 9.97
CA SER A 184 0.00 5.83 11.31
C SER A 184 -1.04 5.23 12.28
N PHE A 185 -2.31 5.14 11.86
CA PHE A 185 -3.40 4.65 12.70
C PHE A 185 -3.31 3.16 12.99
N CYS A 186 -2.77 2.37 12.06
CA CYS A 186 -2.60 0.92 12.19
C CYS A 186 -1.18 0.50 12.62
N GLY A 187 -0.25 1.43 12.82
CA GLY A 187 1.11 1.14 13.30
C GLY A 187 1.95 0.32 12.32
N VAL A 188 1.88 0.65 11.03
CA VAL A 188 2.70 0.04 9.97
C VAL A 188 3.50 1.12 9.25
N PHE A 189 4.49 0.73 8.46
CA PHE A 189 5.20 1.64 7.57
C PHE A 189 4.44 1.78 6.26
N GLY A 190 4.34 3.01 5.75
CA GLY A 190 3.78 3.31 4.44
C GLY A 190 4.63 4.35 3.73
N LEU A 191 4.85 4.16 2.43
CA LEU A 191 5.59 5.10 1.61
C LEU A 191 4.69 5.65 0.50
N CYS A 192 4.48 6.97 0.52
CA CYS A 192 3.90 7.68 -0.60
C CYS A 192 5.05 8.13 -1.52
N PRO A 193 5.24 7.49 -2.69
CA PRO A 193 6.38 7.79 -3.54
C PRO A 193 6.27 9.16 -4.21
N THR A 194 7.38 9.67 -4.71
CA THR A 194 7.40 10.83 -5.60
C THR A 194 6.51 10.56 -6.82
N TYR A 195 5.65 11.53 -7.18
CA TYR A 195 4.78 11.45 -8.34
C TYR A 195 5.57 11.08 -9.60
N GLY A 196 5.05 10.12 -10.37
CA GLY A 196 5.72 9.60 -11.57
C GLY A 196 6.80 8.53 -11.32
N ARG A 197 7.14 8.19 -10.08
CA ARG A 197 8.07 7.06 -9.81
C ARG A 197 7.42 5.69 -9.93
N VAL A 198 6.11 5.62 -9.73
CA VAL A 198 5.29 4.41 -9.84
C VAL A 198 4.19 4.67 -10.84
N SER A 199 3.98 3.75 -11.77
CA SER A 199 2.89 3.82 -12.74
C SER A 199 1.54 3.68 -12.07
N ARG A 200 0.56 4.49 -12.52
CA ARG A 200 -0.84 4.43 -12.14
C ARG A 200 -1.71 3.72 -13.20
N TYR A 201 -1.10 3.19 -14.25
CA TYR A 201 -1.85 2.42 -15.23
C TYR A 201 -2.58 1.26 -14.58
N GLY A 202 -3.90 1.23 -14.72
CA GLY A 202 -4.78 0.27 -14.05
C GLY A 202 -5.24 0.66 -12.65
N LEU A 203 -5.06 1.93 -12.23
CA LEU A 203 -5.70 2.50 -11.07
C LEU A 203 -7.10 3.01 -11.45
N ILE A 204 -8.12 2.70 -10.64
CA ILE A 204 -9.41 3.39 -10.63
C ILE A 204 -9.18 4.69 -9.88
N ASP A 205 -9.01 5.75 -10.65
CA ASP A 205 -8.49 7.03 -10.21
C ASP A 205 -9.49 7.87 -9.38
N TYR A 206 -8.94 8.62 -8.43
CA TYR A 206 -9.63 9.69 -7.72
C TYR A 206 -9.30 11.06 -8.35
N ALA A 207 -8.04 11.47 -8.29
CA ALA A 207 -7.56 12.74 -8.86
C ALA A 207 -6.18 12.53 -9.52
N ASN A 208 -6.17 12.56 -10.84
CA ASN A 208 -5.01 12.17 -11.65
C ASN A 208 -3.75 12.98 -11.37
N SER A 209 -3.89 14.26 -11.00
CA SER A 209 -2.75 15.12 -10.65
C SER A 209 -2.14 14.80 -9.29
N LEU A 210 -2.82 14.03 -8.44
CA LEU A 210 -2.46 13.82 -7.04
C LEU A 210 -2.24 12.35 -6.68
N ASP A 211 -2.91 11.41 -7.36
CA ASP A 211 -2.89 9.99 -7.03
C ASP A 211 -1.50 9.36 -7.16
N LYS A 212 -1.14 8.54 -6.19
CA LYS A 212 0.10 7.76 -6.16
C LYS A 212 -0.15 6.39 -5.55
N ILE A 213 0.34 5.34 -6.20
CA ILE A 213 0.36 3.99 -5.63
C ILE A 213 1.66 3.80 -4.86
N GLY A 214 1.58 3.24 -3.66
CA GLY A 214 2.75 3.01 -2.84
C GLY A 214 2.62 1.81 -1.91
N PRO A 215 3.76 1.32 -1.38
CA PRO A 215 3.83 0.16 -0.53
C PRO A 215 3.48 0.45 0.92
N MET A 216 2.95 -0.57 1.61
CA MET A 216 2.77 -0.63 3.05
C MET A 216 3.32 -1.97 3.57
N GLY A 217 4.01 -1.96 4.71
CA GLY A 217 4.66 -3.14 5.30
C GLY A 217 4.90 -2.99 6.79
N LYS A 218 5.34 -4.05 7.45
CA LYS A 218 5.69 -4.04 8.89
C LYS A 218 7.11 -3.56 9.15
N SER A 219 7.94 -3.48 8.12
CA SER A 219 9.32 -3.02 8.22
C SER A 219 9.68 -2.08 7.07
N LEU A 220 10.72 -1.27 7.27
CA LEU A 220 11.28 -0.41 6.21
C LEU A 220 11.81 -1.25 5.05
N GLN A 221 12.38 -2.43 5.34
CA GLN A 221 12.90 -3.36 4.34
C GLN A 221 11.78 -3.84 3.41
N GLU A 222 10.62 -4.22 3.95
CA GLU A 222 9.46 -4.65 3.17
C GLU A 222 8.95 -3.53 2.27
N VAL A 223 8.81 -2.32 2.82
CA VAL A 223 8.38 -1.14 2.06
C VAL A 223 9.37 -0.80 0.95
N ALA A 224 10.68 -0.81 1.24
CA ALA A 224 11.72 -0.56 0.26
C ALA A 224 11.73 -1.62 -0.85
N LEU A 225 11.57 -2.90 -0.50
CA LEU A 225 11.54 -4.03 -1.42
C LEU A 225 10.37 -3.92 -2.42
N LEU A 226 9.18 -3.61 -1.93
CA LEU A 226 8.02 -3.45 -2.81
C LEU A 226 8.14 -2.16 -3.63
N GLN A 227 8.62 -1.04 -3.04
CA GLN A 227 8.86 0.21 -3.78
C GLN A 227 9.85 0.00 -4.94
N GLU A 228 10.94 -0.70 -4.70
CA GLU A 228 11.93 -1.07 -5.74
C GLU A 228 11.29 -1.90 -6.84
N THR A 229 10.44 -2.85 -6.47
CA THR A 229 9.74 -3.73 -7.40
C THR A 229 8.79 -2.98 -8.33
N ILE A 230 8.00 -2.02 -7.79
CA ILE A 230 6.93 -1.36 -8.55
C ILE A 230 7.37 -0.08 -9.27
N SER A 231 8.56 0.46 -8.95
CA SER A 231 9.09 1.69 -9.54
C SER A 231 9.54 1.55 -10.99
N GLY A 232 9.74 2.69 -11.65
CA GLY A 232 10.36 2.82 -12.97
C GLY A 232 9.36 3.18 -14.07
N PHE A 233 9.91 3.42 -15.25
CA PHE A 233 9.18 3.86 -16.44
C PHE A 233 8.11 2.84 -16.87
N ASP A 234 6.98 3.38 -17.34
CA ASP A 234 5.89 2.61 -17.97
C ASP A 234 5.40 3.36 -19.22
N GLN A 235 5.50 2.73 -20.38
CA GLN A 235 5.02 3.30 -21.64
C GLN A 235 3.50 3.54 -21.70
N ASN A 236 2.73 2.89 -20.80
CA ASN A 236 1.28 3.05 -20.73
C ASN A 236 0.85 4.24 -19.85
N GLU A 237 1.80 4.87 -19.14
CA GLU A 237 1.53 5.98 -18.22
C GLU A 237 2.48 7.15 -18.50
N SER A 238 1.98 8.17 -19.17
CA SER A 238 2.77 9.31 -19.66
C SER A 238 3.45 10.13 -18.57
N THR A 239 2.95 10.07 -17.33
CA THR A 239 3.54 10.83 -16.22
C THR A 239 4.70 10.11 -15.55
N THR A 240 5.00 8.86 -15.92
CA THR A 240 6.13 8.15 -15.34
C THR A 240 7.47 8.73 -15.77
N ILE A 241 8.35 8.94 -14.77
CA ILE A 241 9.69 9.46 -15.00
C ILE A 241 10.53 8.39 -15.73
N ASN A 242 11.12 8.76 -16.87
CA ASN A 242 11.99 7.86 -17.63
C ASN A 242 13.34 7.68 -16.90
N LYS A 243 13.29 6.94 -15.80
CA LYS A 243 14.43 6.59 -14.97
C LYS A 243 14.24 5.18 -14.41
N PRO A 244 15.29 4.33 -14.38
CA PRO A 244 15.24 3.01 -13.74
C PRO A 244 14.82 3.11 -12.27
N ALA A 245 14.33 2.02 -11.71
CA ALA A 245 14.14 1.91 -10.27
C ALA A 245 15.49 2.02 -9.54
N ASP A 246 15.51 2.77 -8.46
CA ASP A 246 16.67 2.80 -7.57
C ASP A 246 16.65 1.55 -6.67
N ASN A 247 17.81 1.11 -6.17
CA ASN A 247 17.92 0.01 -5.21
C ASN A 247 17.61 0.54 -3.81
N TYR A 248 16.34 0.75 -3.48
CA TYR A 248 15.92 1.31 -2.19
C TYR A 248 16.32 0.43 -1.01
N THR A 249 16.36 -0.89 -1.21
CA THR A 249 16.75 -1.86 -0.17
C THR A 249 18.19 -1.69 0.30
N ASP A 250 19.09 -1.19 -0.54
CA ASP A 250 20.48 -0.92 -0.18
C ASP A 250 20.65 0.18 0.88
N PHE A 251 19.61 1.00 1.08
CA PHE A 251 19.66 2.13 2.01
C PHE A 251 19.07 1.80 3.38
N THR A 252 18.30 0.75 3.53
CA THR A 252 17.55 0.46 4.78
C THR A 252 18.44 0.13 5.96
N ASN A 253 19.65 -0.39 5.71
CA ASN A 253 20.63 -0.76 6.74
C ASN A 253 21.82 0.22 6.81
N LYS A 254 21.83 1.29 6.02
CA LYS A 254 22.92 2.27 6.05
C LYS A 254 22.76 3.20 7.25
N LYS A 255 23.88 3.50 7.91
CA LYS A 255 23.90 4.54 8.95
C LYS A 255 23.53 5.89 8.34
N ILE A 256 22.66 6.61 9.01
CA ILE A 256 22.28 7.97 8.64
C ILE A 256 23.49 8.87 8.87
N LYS A 257 24.01 9.49 7.80
CA LYS A 257 25.12 10.44 7.85
C LYS A 257 24.75 11.70 7.08
N ASN A 258 25.06 12.87 7.64
CA ASN A 258 24.90 14.17 7.01
C ASN A 258 23.46 14.46 6.54
N VAL A 259 22.46 13.89 7.21
CA VAL A 259 21.04 14.19 6.97
C VAL A 259 20.63 15.37 7.85
N LYS A 260 19.93 16.33 7.26
CA LYS A 260 19.31 17.47 7.92
C LYS A 260 17.81 17.40 7.76
N ILE A 261 17.05 17.56 8.84
CA ILE A 261 15.59 17.50 8.88
C ILE A 261 15.03 18.82 9.35
N GLY A 262 14.09 19.40 8.58
CA GLY A 262 13.31 20.55 8.99
C GLY A 262 12.13 20.14 9.88
N ILE A 263 11.98 20.78 11.02
CA ILE A 263 10.82 20.65 11.91
C ILE A 263 9.86 21.79 11.58
N ILE A 264 8.71 21.45 10.99
CA ILE A 264 7.71 22.44 10.56
C ILE A 264 6.97 22.96 11.79
N LYS A 265 7.21 24.24 12.18
CA LYS A 265 6.61 24.85 13.38
C LYS A 265 5.08 24.73 13.40
N GLU A 266 4.46 25.09 12.28
CA GLU A 266 3.01 25.15 12.15
C GLU A 266 2.34 23.76 12.27
N ALA A 267 3.08 22.67 12.03
CA ALA A 267 2.57 21.32 12.20
C ALA A 267 2.41 20.90 13.67
N PHE A 268 2.98 21.68 14.60
CA PHE A 268 2.88 21.46 16.04
C PHE A 268 1.87 22.38 16.73
N GLU A 269 1.20 23.25 15.97
CA GLU A 269 0.14 24.11 16.50
C GLU A 269 -1.17 23.31 16.65
N ASN A 270 -1.84 23.42 17.81
CA ASN A 270 -3.13 22.77 18.11
C ASN A 270 -3.14 21.23 17.98
N ILE A 271 -2.01 20.57 18.21
CA ILE A 271 -1.87 19.13 18.19
C ILE A 271 -2.20 18.51 19.57
N ASP A 272 -2.75 17.30 19.59
CA ASP A 272 -2.93 16.53 20.84
C ASP A 272 -1.60 16.34 21.57
N ASN A 273 -1.59 16.57 22.88
CA ASN A 273 -0.38 16.52 23.70
C ASN A 273 0.33 15.18 23.67
N LYS A 274 -0.40 14.05 23.56
CA LYS A 274 0.20 12.70 23.51
C LYS A 274 0.87 12.46 22.16
N VAL A 275 0.23 12.93 21.08
CA VAL A 275 0.79 12.85 19.72
C VAL A 275 2.04 13.70 19.64
N ASN A 276 1.97 14.96 20.14
CA ASN A 276 3.10 15.89 20.20
C ASN A 276 4.30 15.26 20.91
N LYS A 277 4.07 14.76 22.13
CA LYS A 277 5.12 14.11 22.93
C LYS A 277 5.78 12.95 22.16
N LYS A 278 4.99 12.08 21.52
CA LYS A 278 5.52 10.94 20.75
C LYS A 278 6.31 11.37 19.52
N THR A 279 5.88 12.40 18.85
CA THR A 279 6.61 12.97 17.70
C THR A 279 7.95 13.54 18.13
N LEU A 280 8.00 14.31 19.22
CA LEU A 280 9.24 14.86 19.77
C LEU A 280 10.20 13.76 20.27
N GLU A 281 9.70 12.71 20.91
CA GLU A 281 10.50 11.52 21.27
C GLU A 281 11.13 10.87 20.01
N GLY A 282 10.39 10.82 18.90
CA GLY A 282 10.90 10.32 17.61
C GLY A 282 12.00 11.19 17.03
N ILE A 283 11.80 12.50 17.04
CA ILE A 283 12.81 13.50 16.59
C ILE A 283 14.10 13.34 17.42
N LYS A 284 13.99 13.26 18.74
CA LYS A 284 15.14 13.08 19.63
C LYS A 284 15.95 11.82 19.29
N LYS A 285 15.26 10.70 18.99
CA LYS A 285 15.95 9.46 18.56
C LYS A 285 16.71 9.64 17.25
N LEU A 286 16.19 10.44 16.32
CA LEU A 286 16.89 10.74 15.07
C LEU A 286 18.13 11.60 15.33
N GLU A 287 18.07 12.58 16.24
CA GLU A 287 19.20 13.39 16.68
C GLU A 287 20.28 12.52 17.35
N GLU A 288 19.88 11.62 18.24
CA GLU A 288 20.79 10.64 18.87
C GLU A 288 21.45 9.71 17.83
N ALA A 289 20.78 9.45 16.71
CA ALA A 289 21.33 8.71 15.57
C ALA A 289 22.23 9.56 14.63
N GLY A 290 22.42 10.87 14.95
CA GLY A 290 23.34 11.75 14.21
C GLY A 290 22.65 12.61 13.13
N VAL A 291 21.33 12.68 13.11
CA VAL A 291 20.59 13.60 12.24
C VAL A 291 20.64 15.01 12.82
N LYS A 292 20.86 16.02 11.96
CA LYS A 292 20.75 17.42 12.35
C LYS A 292 19.32 17.90 12.12
N THR A 293 18.73 18.58 13.10
CA THR A 293 17.39 19.16 12.98
C THR A 293 17.46 20.68 12.96
N GLU A 294 16.51 21.32 12.29
CA GLU A 294 16.29 22.76 12.36
C GLU A 294 14.81 23.09 12.26
N GLU A 295 14.37 24.15 12.92
CA GLU A 295 13.01 24.63 12.75
C GLU A 295 12.85 25.35 11.41
N VAL A 296 11.76 25.02 10.70
CA VAL A 296 11.37 25.65 9.43
C VAL A 296 9.92 26.09 9.49
N SER A 297 9.55 27.07 8.69
CA SER A 297 8.19 27.57 8.58
C SER A 297 7.61 27.31 7.20
N LEU A 298 6.43 26.67 7.14
CA LEU A 298 5.66 26.40 5.92
C LEU A 298 4.25 26.96 6.04
N LYS A 299 4.13 28.26 6.38
CA LYS A 299 2.84 28.93 6.65
C LYS A 299 1.83 28.77 5.51
N MET A 300 2.25 29.01 4.27
CA MET A 300 1.34 28.97 3.12
C MET A 300 0.83 27.55 2.82
N PRO A 301 1.68 26.50 2.71
CA PRO A 301 1.20 25.14 2.55
C PRO A 301 0.28 24.68 3.68
N ILE A 302 0.59 24.97 4.92
CA ILE A 302 -0.27 24.57 6.05
C ILE A 302 -1.60 25.33 6.02
N LYS A 303 -1.61 26.64 5.76
CA LYS A 303 -2.83 27.46 5.76
C LYS A 303 -3.78 27.12 4.62
N TYR A 304 -3.25 26.90 3.41
CA TYR A 304 -4.07 26.78 2.20
C TYR A 304 -4.11 25.36 1.60
N GLY A 305 -3.23 24.46 2.06
CA GLY A 305 -3.05 23.15 1.47
C GLY A 305 -4.33 22.33 1.42
N LEU A 306 -5.11 22.32 2.50
CA LEU A 306 -6.36 21.55 2.56
C LEU A 306 -7.41 22.10 1.56
N ALA A 307 -7.60 23.42 1.53
CA ALA A 307 -8.55 24.06 0.61
C ALA A 307 -8.14 23.82 -0.85
N THR A 308 -6.85 23.99 -1.17
CA THR A 308 -6.30 23.72 -2.51
C THR A 308 -6.48 22.26 -2.91
N TYR A 309 -6.20 21.33 -1.98
CA TYR A 309 -6.43 19.91 -2.20
C TYR A 309 -7.89 19.61 -2.58
N TYR A 310 -8.85 20.10 -1.82
CA TYR A 310 -10.28 19.86 -2.12
C TYR A 310 -10.68 20.48 -3.45
N MET A 311 -10.24 21.68 -3.78
CA MET A 311 -10.58 22.33 -5.06
C MET A 311 -10.06 21.51 -6.25
N LEU A 312 -8.81 21.03 -6.20
CA LEU A 312 -8.23 20.22 -7.26
C LEU A 312 -8.86 18.82 -7.31
N ALA A 313 -8.86 18.13 -6.18
CA ALA A 313 -9.28 16.73 -6.11
C ALA A 313 -10.76 16.54 -6.47
N THR A 314 -11.65 17.38 -5.97
CA THR A 314 -13.09 17.26 -6.28
C THR A 314 -13.41 17.65 -7.72
N SER A 315 -12.68 18.61 -8.30
CA SER A 315 -12.85 18.99 -9.72
C SER A 315 -12.43 17.83 -10.64
N GLU A 316 -11.29 17.22 -10.40
CA GLU A 316 -10.81 16.07 -11.17
C GLU A 316 -11.71 14.84 -10.95
N ALA A 317 -12.12 14.59 -9.72
CA ALA A 317 -13.01 13.49 -9.37
C ALA A 317 -14.37 13.58 -10.06
N SER A 318 -14.94 14.78 -10.16
CA SER A 318 -16.19 15.00 -10.90
C SER A 318 -16.09 14.51 -12.36
N THR A 319 -14.97 14.83 -13.02
CA THR A 319 -14.70 14.36 -14.38
C THR A 319 -14.42 12.85 -14.43
N ASN A 320 -13.63 12.34 -13.48
CA ASN A 320 -13.26 10.92 -13.44
C ASN A 320 -14.46 10.01 -13.17
N LEU A 321 -15.34 10.38 -12.28
CA LEU A 321 -16.53 9.59 -11.94
C LEU A 321 -17.61 9.61 -13.03
N ALA A 322 -17.66 10.64 -13.87
CA ALA A 322 -18.61 10.73 -14.98
C ALA A 322 -18.53 9.52 -15.94
N LYS A 323 -17.35 8.89 -16.07
CA LYS A 323 -17.18 7.69 -16.90
C LYS A 323 -17.89 6.44 -16.37
N TYR A 324 -18.31 6.43 -15.10
CA TYR A 324 -18.97 5.26 -14.50
C TYR A 324 -20.50 5.38 -14.46
N CYS A 325 -21.05 6.56 -14.31
CA CYS A 325 -22.49 6.74 -14.11
C CYS A 325 -23.11 7.90 -14.91
N GLY A 326 -22.36 8.60 -15.71
CA GLY A 326 -22.89 9.64 -16.61
C GLY A 326 -23.53 10.83 -15.88
N MET A 327 -23.10 11.14 -14.66
CA MET A 327 -23.58 12.32 -13.91
C MET A 327 -22.95 13.59 -14.45
#